data_9d003e58d972920bed96de7c2c5db375
#
_entry.id   9d003e58d972920bed96de7c2c5db375
#
_cell.length_a   1.000
_cell.length_b   1.000
_cell.length_c   1.000
_cell.angle_alpha   90.00
_cell.angle_beta   90.00
_cell.angle_gamma   90.00
#
_symmetry.space_group_name_H-M   'P 1'
#
loop_
_entity.id
_entity.type
_entity.pdbx_description
1 polymer ?
#
loop_
_entity_poly.entity_id
_entity_poly.type
_entity_poly.pdbx_seq_one_letter_code
_entity_poly.pdbx_strand_id
1 'polypeptide(L)'
;MVYTTQFKDHLAHPRNAGELPDANAVADKKNPVCGDRLRLSLRVENDRIEAARYLAYGCPPTLVCGSVLTELIIGKTTEEAMRLTRADLLNAIGGLPSRKHHAAALAIETLHSALATKGTKST
;
A
#
# COMPACT_ATOMS: atom_id res chain seq x y z
N MET A 1 -14.79 13.58 -13.50
CA MET A 1 -13.46 12.99 -13.55
C MET A 1 -13.53 11.50 -13.81
N VAL A 2 -12.77 11.04 -14.78
CA VAL A 2 -12.79 9.62 -15.19
C VAL A 2 -11.54 8.96 -14.64
N TYR A 3 -11.71 7.80 -14.01
CA TYR A 3 -10.58 7.02 -13.52
C TYR A 3 -9.87 6.33 -14.68
N THR A 4 -8.57 6.09 -14.49
CA THR A 4 -7.71 5.47 -15.52
C THR A 4 -8.07 4.01 -15.74
N THR A 5 -7.54 3.44 -16.82
CA THR A 5 -7.67 2.01 -17.11
C THR A 5 -7.00 1.20 -15.99
N GLN A 6 -5.85 1.64 -15.53
CA GLN A 6 -5.13 0.99 -14.43
C GLN A 6 -5.99 0.96 -13.16
N PHE A 7 -6.64 2.08 -12.84
CA PHE A 7 -7.51 2.16 -11.68
C PHE A 7 -8.65 1.14 -11.79
N LYS A 8 -9.31 1.13 -12.94
CA LYS A 8 -10.46 0.24 -13.17
C LYS A 8 -10.05 -1.23 -13.09
N ASP A 9 -8.88 -1.55 -13.63
CA ASP A 9 -8.36 -2.92 -13.61
C ASP A 9 -8.12 -3.38 -12.18
N HIS A 10 -7.44 -2.58 -11.38
CA HIS A 10 -7.17 -2.94 -9.99
C HIS A 10 -8.43 -2.99 -9.13
N LEU A 11 -9.41 -2.16 -9.44
CA LEU A 11 -10.68 -2.19 -8.72
C LEU A 11 -11.46 -3.47 -9.02
N ALA A 12 -11.49 -3.86 -10.31
CA ALA A 12 -12.20 -5.05 -10.74
C ALA A 12 -11.47 -6.34 -10.35
N HIS A 13 -10.14 -6.29 -10.36
CA HIS A 13 -9.28 -7.45 -10.10
C HIS A 13 -8.19 -7.08 -9.10
N PRO A 14 -8.54 -6.89 -7.83
CA PRO A 14 -7.54 -6.49 -6.81
C PRO A 14 -6.48 -7.58 -6.66
N ARG A 15 -5.23 -7.15 -6.52
CA ARG A 15 -4.08 -8.04 -6.35
C ARG A 15 -3.68 -8.06 -4.89
N ASN A 16 -3.39 -9.27 -4.38
CA ASN A 16 -2.83 -9.44 -3.04
C ASN A 16 -3.75 -8.94 -1.92
N ALA A 17 -5.06 -9.01 -2.13
CA ALA A 17 -6.02 -8.68 -1.06
C ALA A 17 -6.06 -9.82 -0.06
N GLY A 18 -6.19 -9.49 1.23
CA GLY A 18 -6.32 -10.48 2.29
C GLY A 18 -5.28 -10.30 3.37
N GLU A 19 -5.15 -11.31 4.22
CA GLU A 19 -4.17 -11.33 5.29
C GLU A 19 -3.01 -12.24 4.92
N LEU A 20 -1.86 -11.98 5.55
CA LEU A 20 -0.65 -12.77 5.37
C LEU A 20 -0.29 -13.35 6.73
N PRO A 21 -0.64 -14.64 6.99
CA PRO A 21 -0.45 -15.21 8.33
C PRO A 21 0.99 -15.22 8.83
N ASP A 22 1.97 -15.34 7.93
CA ASP A 22 3.38 -15.36 8.30
C ASP A 22 4.06 -13.99 8.14
N ALA A 23 3.28 -12.93 8.16
CA ALA A 23 3.83 -11.57 8.07
C ALA A 23 4.73 -11.27 9.27
N ASN A 24 5.84 -10.59 9.00
CA ASN A 24 6.75 -10.13 10.05
C ASN A 24 6.86 -8.60 10.08
N ALA A 25 6.08 -7.91 9.26
CA ALA A 25 5.99 -6.45 9.29
C ALA A 25 4.56 -6.08 8.96
N VAL A 26 3.85 -5.48 9.90
CA VAL A 26 2.42 -5.17 9.74
C VAL A 26 2.17 -3.75 10.22
N ALA A 27 1.34 -3.03 9.50
CA ALA A 27 0.84 -1.74 9.95
C ALA A 27 -0.64 -1.62 9.59
N ASP A 28 -1.35 -0.87 10.39
CA ASP A 28 -2.78 -0.65 10.22
C ASP A 28 -3.02 0.83 10.52
N LYS A 29 -3.38 1.58 9.50
CA LYS A 29 -3.56 3.02 9.60
C LYS A 29 -4.95 3.43 9.17
N LYS A 30 -5.45 4.46 9.82
CA LYS A 30 -6.77 5.00 9.55
C LYS A 30 -6.65 6.49 9.24
N ASN A 31 -7.38 6.93 8.23
CA ASN A 31 -7.49 8.36 7.95
C ASN A 31 -8.64 8.91 8.80
N PRO A 32 -8.37 9.73 9.83
CA PRO A 32 -9.43 10.19 10.73
C PRO A 32 -10.43 11.11 10.05
N VAL A 33 -10.06 11.76 8.96
CA VAL A 33 -10.97 12.67 8.26
C VAL A 33 -11.99 11.90 7.43
N CYS A 34 -11.52 10.91 6.66
CA CYS A 34 -12.39 10.16 5.74
C CYS A 34 -12.86 8.83 6.30
N GLY A 35 -12.22 8.34 7.37
CA GLY A 35 -12.55 7.05 7.91
C GLY A 35 -11.98 5.87 7.13
N ASP A 36 -11.22 6.14 6.07
CA ASP A 36 -10.56 5.08 5.33
C ASP A 36 -9.53 4.40 6.21
N ARG A 37 -9.35 3.10 5.99
CA ARG A 37 -8.42 2.30 6.77
C ARG A 37 -7.68 1.34 5.85
N LEU A 38 -6.39 1.19 6.10
CA LEU A 38 -5.55 0.27 5.33
C LEU A 38 -4.66 -0.51 6.27
N ARG A 39 -4.72 -1.83 6.15
CA ARG A 39 -3.83 -2.74 6.85
C ARG A 39 -2.91 -3.37 5.82
N LEU A 40 -1.62 -3.28 6.06
CA LEU A 40 -0.60 -3.83 5.16
C LEU A 40 0.20 -4.87 5.93
N SER A 41 0.28 -6.07 5.37
CA SER A 41 1.03 -7.19 5.96
C SER A 41 2.13 -7.58 5.00
N LEU A 42 3.37 -7.59 5.49
CA LEU A 42 4.55 -7.89 4.68
C LEU A 42 5.32 -9.05 5.26
N ARG A 43 5.92 -9.84 4.39
CA ARG A 43 6.95 -10.78 4.80
C ARG A 43 8.27 -10.31 4.20
N VAL A 44 9.21 -9.97 5.09
CA VAL A 44 10.51 -9.44 4.72
C VAL A 44 11.58 -10.46 5.07
N GLU A 45 12.38 -10.85 4.09
CA GLU A 45 13.48 -11.79 4.26
C GLU A 45 14.72 -11.21 3.60
N ASN A 46 15.84 -11.18 4.34
CA ASN A 46 17.11 -10.66 3.82
C ASN A 46 16.95 -9.25 3.23
N ASP A 47 16.22 -8.40 3.96
CA ASP A 47 15.94 -7.01 3.56
C ASP A 47 15.16 -6.87 2.26
N ARG A 48 14.48 -7.93 1.82
CA ARG A 48 13.67 -7.90 0.61
C ARG A 48 12.23 -8.28 0.94
N ILE A 49 11.29 -7.57 0.33
CA ILE A 49 9.86 -7.84 0.53
C ILE A 49 9.49 -9.00 -0.39
N GLU A 50 9.23 -10.15 0.23
CA GLU A 50 8.91 -11.36 -0.53
C GLU A 50 7.43 -11.56 -0.74
N ALA A 51 6.61 -11.04 0.16
CA ALA A 51 5.17 -11.13 0.04
C ALA A 51 4.54 -9.89 0.68
N ALA A 52 3.40 -9.50 0.15
CA ALA A 52 2.64 -8.37 0.67
C ALA A 52 1.16 -8.63 0.43
N ARG A 53 0.35 -8.35 1.43
CA ARG A 53 -1.10 -8.40 1.30
C ARG A 53 -1.71 -7.20 2.00
N TYR A 54 -2.92 -6.84 1.61
CA TYR A 54 -3.58 -5.68 2.19
C TYR A 54 -5.06 -5.96 2.43
N LEU A 55 -5.59 -5.24 3.42
CA LEU A 55 -7.02 -5.13 3.64
C LEU A 55 -7.32 -3.64 3.68
N ALA A 56 -8.31 -3.22 2.93
CA ALA A 56 -8.67 -1.80 2.84
C ALA A 56 -10.16 -1.64 3.08
N TYR A 57 -10.50 -0.59 3.80
CA TYR A 57 -11.88 -0.23 4.12
C TYR A 57 -12.07 1.23 3.78
N GLY A 58 -13.10 1.53 3.00
CA GLY A 58 -13.38 2.90 2.62
C GLY A 58 -13.67 3.02 1.14
N CYS A 59 -13.23 4.12 0.53
CA CYS A 59 -13.57 4.43 -0.84
C CYS A 59 -12.75 3.61 -1.84
N PRO A 60 -13.24 3.47 -3.08
CA PRO A 60 -12.51 2.74 -4.12
C PRO A 60 -11.06 3.16 -4.31
N PRO A 61 -10.70 4.46 -4.26
CA PRO A 61 -9.28 4.82 -4.35
C PRO A 61 -8.39 4.16 -3.32
N THR A 62 -8.88 3.95 -2.08
CA THR A 62 -8.10 3.28 -1.05
C THR A 62 -7.85 1.83 -1.39
N LEU A 63 -8.87 1.15 -1.91
CA LEU A 63 -8.74 -0.23 -2.36
C LEU A 63 -7.72 -0.36 -3.49
N VAL A 64 -7.80 0.54 -4.47
CA VAL A 64 -6.90 0.53 -5.62
C VAL A 64 -5.48 0.85 -5.20
N CYS A 65 -5.29 1.82 -4.30
CA CYS A 65 -3.96 2.16 -3.81
C CYS A 65 -3.30 0.98 -3.10
N GLY A 66 -4.07 0.23 -2.31
CA GLY A 66 -3.54 -0.97 -1.65
C GLY A 66 -3.09 -2.01 -2.67
N SER A 67 -3.93 -2.27 -3.67
CA SER A 67 -3.62 -3.25 -4.71
C SER A 67 -2.35 -2.87 -5.49
N VAL A 68 -2.30 -1.63 -5.97
CA VAL A 68 -1.14 -1.14 -6.74
C VAL A 68 0.12 -1.15 -5.88
N LEU A 69 0.00 -0.71 -4.63
CA LEU A 69 1.15 -0.67 -3.73
C LEU A 69 1.77 -2.04 -3.54
N THR A 70 0.96 -3.08 -3.31
CA THR A 70 1.51 -4.43 -3.12
C THR A 70 2.28 -4.90 -4.34
N GLU A 71 1.78 -4.59 -5.54
CA GLU A 71 2.49 -4.96 -6.77
C GLU A 71 3.81 -4.21 -6.90
N LEU A 72 3.84 -2.95 -6.48
CA LEU A 72 5.05 -2.14 -6.60
C LEU A 72 6.15 -2.61 -5.65
N ILE A 73 5.78 -3.07 -4.46
CA ILE A 73 6.78 -3.34 -3.43
C ILE A 73 7.29 -4.77 -3.39
N ILE A 74 6.51 -5.73 -3.88
CA ILE A 74 6.95 -7.13 -3.87
C ILE A 74 8.20 -7.26 -4.74
N GLY A 75 9.26 -7.81 -4.18
CA GLY A 75 10.54 -7.97 -4.85
C GLY A 75 11.52 -6.84 -4.62
N LYS A 76 11.08 -5.73 -4.02
CA LYS A 76 11.97 -4.62 -3.70
C LYS A 76 12.65 -4.84 -2.36
N THR A 77 13.81 -4.21 -2.18
CA THR A 77 14.43 -4.17 -0.86
C THR A 77 13.64 -3.22 0.02
N THR A 78 13.82 -3.36 1.34
CA THR A 78 13.16 -2.46 2.28
C THR A 78 13.60 -1.02 2.04
N GLU A 79 14.86 -0.81 1.69
CA GLU A 79 15.37 0.52 1.40
C GLU A 79 14.70 1.13 0.17
N GLU A 80 14.57 0.34 -0.90
CA GLU A 80 13.89 0.81 -2.11
C GLU A 80 12.44 1.15 -1.83
N ALA A 81 11.76 0.31 -1.06
CA ALA A 81 10.36 0.54 -0.72
C ALA A 81 10.18 1.80 0.13
N MET A 82 11.12 2.07 1.04
CA MET A 82 11.07 3.28 1.87
C MET A 82 11.21 4.56 1.06
N ARG A 83 11.77 4.48 -0.13
CA ARG A 83 11.91 5.63 -1.01
C ARG A 83 10.67 5.93 -1.84
N LEU A 84 9.70 5.04 -1.86
CA LEU A 84 8.47 5.26 -2.61
C LEU A 84 7.70 6.44 -2.01
N THR A 85 7.16 7.26 -2.91
CA THR A 85 6.40 8.45 -2.53
C THR A 85 4.98 8.36 -3.06
N ARG A 86 4.13 9.29 -2.61
CA ARG A 86 2.78 9.39 -3.15
C ARG A 86 2.79 9.57 -4.66
N ALA A 87 3.76 10.36 -5.15
CA ALA A 87 3.87 10.60 -6.59
C ALA A 87 4.13 9.31 -7.36
N ASP A 88 5.00 8.44 -6.82
CA ASP A 88 5.28 7.16 -7.45
C ASP A 88 4.01 6.31 -7.55
N LEU A 89 3.25 6.26 -6.47
CA LEU A 89 2.01 5.49 -6.44
C LEU A 89 0.97 6.07 -7.39
N LEU A 90 0.82 7.39 -7.38
CA LEU A 90 -0.11 8.06 -8.28
C LEU A 90 0.26 7.82 -9.75
N ASN A 91 1.55 7.85 -10.07
CA ASN A 91 2.00 7.56 -11.43
C ASN A 91 1.66 6.13 -11.85
N ALA A 92 1.81 5.17 -10.95
CA ALA A 92 1.50 3.78 -11.25
C ALA A 92 0.00 3.56 -11.51
N ILE A 93 -0.84 4.37 -10.87
CA ILE A 93 -2.29 4.31 -11.06
C ILE A 93 -2.70 5.07 -12.33
N GLY A 94 -1.84 5.97 -12.81
CA GLY A 94 -2.16 6.86 -13.92
C GLY A 94 -2.82 8.15 -13.49
N GLY A 95 -2.81 8.42 -12.18
CA GLY A 95 -3.36 9.63 -11.60
C GLY A 95 -4.69 9.40 -10.89
N LEU A 96 -4.99 10.28 -9.96
CA LEU A 96 -6.26 10.32 -9.23
C LEU A 96 -6.71 11.77 -9.16
N PRO A 97 -8.03 12.02 -9.05
CA PRO A 97 -8.50 13.38 -8.74
C PRO A 97 -7.81 13.88 -7.48
N SER A 98 -7.48 15.18 -7.44
CA SER A 98 -6.72 15.75 -6.32
C SER A 98 -7.41 15.50 -4.98
N ARG A 99 -8.74 15.53 -4.93
CA ARG A 99 -9.48 15.28 -3.70
C ARG A 99 -9.37 13.84 -3.21
N LYS A 100 -8.79 12.95 -4.01
CA LYS A 100 -8.60 11.53 -3.65
C LYS A 100 -7.15 11.20 -3.36
N HIS A 101 -6.27 12.19 -3.38
CA HIS A 101 -4.85 11.95 -3.11
C HIS A 101 -4.60 11.47 -1.68
N HIS A 102 -5.55 11.69 -0.76
CA HIS A 102 -5.42 11.16 0.61
C HIS A 102 -5.29 9.63 0.64
N ALA A 103 -5.87 8.95 -0.35
CA ALA A 103 -5.75 7.50 -0.42
C ALA A 103 -4.31 7.07 -0.69
N ALA A 104 -3.62 7.77 -1.57
CA ALA A 104 -2.21 7.50 -1.84
C ALA A 104 -1.34 7.83 -0.62
N ALA A 105 -1.65 8.93 0.06
CA ALA A 105 -0.94 9.30 1.27
C ALA A 105 -1.08 8.22 2.35
N LEU A 106 -2.29 7.72 2.55
CA LEU A 106 -2.54 6.67 3.53
C LEU A 106 -1.75 5.40 3.19
N ALA A 107 -1.72 5.02 1.91
CA ALA A 107 -1.00 3.83 1.49
C ALA A 107 0.50 3.95 1.76
N ILE A 108 1.09 5.08 1.44
CA ILE A 108 2.52 5.29 1.65
C ILE A 108 2.84 5.38 3.14
N GLU A 109 2.01 6.05 3.94
CA GLU A 109 2.20 6.10 5.39
C GLU A 109 2.15 4.71 6.01
N THR A 110 1.22 3.89 5.54
CA THR A 110 1.08 2.52 6.04
C THR A 110 2.31 1.70 5.70
N LEU A 111 2.82 1.85 4.47
CA LEU A 111 4.04 1.17 4.05
C LEU A 111 5.22 1.56 4.93
N HIS A 112 5.44 2.85 5.12
CA HIS A 112 6.56 3.33 5.92
C HIS A 112 6.44 2.85 7.37
N SER A 113 5.23 2.83 7.91
CA SER A 113 5.00 2.35 9.27
C SER A 113 5.30 0.86 9.40
N ALA A 114 4.90 0.06 8.43
CA ALA A 114 5.16 -1.38 8.45
C ALA A 114 6.66 -1.66 8.41
N LEU A 115 7.39 -0.95 7.55
CA LEU A 115 8.83 -1.14 7.42
C LEU A 115 9.58 -0.63 8.64
N ALA A 116 9.11 0.45 9.26
CA ALA A 116 9.69 0.95 10.49
C ALA A 116 9.53 -0.06 11.63
N THR A 117 8.38 -0.72 11.70
CA THR A 117 8.14 -1.77 12.70
C THR A 117 9.14 -2.91 12.53
N LYS A 118 9.38 -3.33 11.30
CA LYS A 118 10.35 -4.37 11.00
C LYS A 118 11.76 -3.94 11.42
N GLY A 119 12.13 -2.70 11.08
CA GLY A 119 13.43 -2.16 11.46
C GLY A 119 13.61 -2.11 12.96
N THR A 120 12.57 -1.71 13.69
CA THR A 120 12.60 -1.66 15.15
C THR A 120 12.85 -3.04 15.74
N LYS A 121 12.22 -4.05 15.16
CA LYS A 121 12.38 -5.43 15.66
C LYS A 121 13.78 -5.98 15.44
N SER A 122 14.44 -5.53 14.41
CA SER A 122 15.77 -6.05 14.08
C SER A 122 16.85 -5.51 15.00
N THR A 123 16.52 -4.52 15.81
CA THR A 123 17.43 -4.02 16.81
C THR A 123 17.21 -4.70 18.15
#